data_66e95431c41cf7ab9127fb1712dbe6a2
#
_entry.id   66e95431c41cf7ab9127fb1712dbe6a2
#
_cell.length_a   1.000
_cell.length_b   1.000
_cell.length_c   1.000
_cell.angle_alpha   90.00
_cell.angle_beta   90.00
_cell.angle_gamma   90.00
#
_symmetry.space_group_name_H-M   'P 1'
#
loop_
_entity.id
_entity.type
_entity.pdbx_description
1 polymer ?
#
loop_
_entity_poly.entity_id
_entity_poly.type
_entity_poly.pdbx_seq_one_letter_code
_entity_poly.pdbx_strand_id
1 'polypeptide(L)'
;VALLGSSADETALKLKGKDATTVILMMGLQGSGKTTASHKLAYRLKKEGRNVLLVACDLVRPAAIEQLCILGEKVGVPVFTIPGEKNPSVVASKAIEKAKRELYDTVIIDTSGRMHLDDALMEEIQNLAKVTNPDEKLFVADAMTGQSAVDIAKEFDEKVGITGVILTKFDSDTRGGAALSL
;
A
#
# COMPACT_ATOMS: atom_id res chain seq x y z
N VAL A 1 12.34 2.61 4.10
CA VAL A 1 11.36 2.96 3.06
C VAL A 1 11.69 4.35 2.56
N ALA A 2 11.98 4.47 1.28
CA ALA A 2 12.25 5.74 0.59
C ALA A 2 11.16 6.00 -0.45
N LEU A 3 10.71 7.25 -0.56
CA LEU A 3 9.86 7.74 -1.63
C LEU A 3 10.76 8.52 -2.60
N LEU A 4 10.67 8.23 -3.88
CA LEU A 4 11.50 8.82 -4.92
C LEU A 4 10.66 9.66 -5.88
N GLY A 5 11.22 10.77 -6.32
CA GLY A 5 10.67 11.66 -7.33
C GLY A 5 11.76 12.59 -7.87
N SER A 6 11.47 13.36 -8.91
CA SER A 6 12.42 14.28 -9.52
C SER A 6 12.61 15.57 -8.72
N SER A 7 11.68 15.88 -7.81
CA SER A 7 11.75 17.01 -6.88
C SER A 7 11.21 16.65 -5.49
N ALA A 8 11.49 17.48 -4.49
CA ALA A 8 10.96 17.27 -3.13
C ALA A 8 9.42 17.29 -3.09
N ASP A 9 8.79 18.09 -3.95
CA ASP A 9 7.33 18.17 -4.06
C ASP A 9 6.74 16.93 -4.71
N GLU A 10 7.46 16.29 -5.64
CA GLU A 10 7.05 15.05 -6.28
C GLU A 10 7.20 13.82 -5.38
N THR A 11 8.03 13.90 -4.34
CA THR A 11 8.16 12.84 -3.33
C THR A 11 7.13 12.95 -2.21
N ALA A 12 6.37 14.04 -2.13
CA ALA A 12 5.34 14.22 -1.13
C ALA A 12 4.06 13.47 -1.49
N LEU A 13 3.48 12.79 -0.49
CA LEU A 13 2.16 12.16 -0.64
C LEU A 13 1.07 13.23 -0.81
N LYS A 14 0.17 13.00 -1.75
CA LYS A 14 -1.01 13.85 -1.96
C LYS A 14 -2.09 13.54 -0.92
N LEU A 15 -1.91 14.09 0.27
CA LEU A 15 -2.84 13.90 1.38
C LEU A 15 -3.89 15.01 1.37
N LYS A 16 -5.16 14.62 1.55
CA LYS A 16 -6.25 15.57 1.83
C LYS A 16 -6.08 16.19 3.21
N GLY A 17 -6.81 17.28 3.47
CA GLY A 17 -6.94 17.84 4.82
C GLY A 17 -7.50 16.83 5.81
N LYS A 18 -7.33 17.09 7.10
CA LYS A 18 -7.79 16.18 8.18
C LYS A 18 -9.32 16.12 8.33
N ASP A 19 -10.04 16.95 7.62
CA ASP A 19 -11.49 16.98 7.50
C ASP A 19 -12.04 16.02 6.44
N ALA A 20 -11.18 15.41 5.65
CA ALA A 20 -11.52 14.44 4.61
C ALA A 20 -10.68 13.16 4.76
N THR A 21 -11.16 12.04 4.21
CA THR A 21 -10.46 10.76 4.24
C THR A 21 -9.58 10.60 3.00
N THR A 22 -8.27 10.48 3.21
CA THR A 22 -7.32 10.09 2.17
C THR A 22 -7.22 8.58 2.10
N VAL A 23 -7.33 8.01 0.90
CA VAL A 23 -7.21 6.58 0.65
C VAL A 23 -5.90 6.28 -0.07
N ILE A 24 -5.08 5.40 0.51
CA ILE A 24 -3.80 4.95 -0.04
C ILE A 24 -3.89 3.46 -0.34
N LEU A 25 -3.66 3.10 -1.59
CA LEU A 25 -3.63 1.71 -2.04
C LEU A 25 -2.18 1.25 -2.18
N MET A 26 -1.80 0.18 -1.46
CA MET A 26 -0.48 -0.42 -1.51
C MET A 26 -0.47 -1.59 -2.48
N MET A 27 0.38 -1.55 -3.50
CA MET A 27 0.45 -2.55 -4.57
C MET A 27 1.86 -3.12 -4.70
N GLY A 28 1.99 -4.32 -5.23
CA GLY A 28 3.28 -4.96 -5.49
C GLY A 28 3.20 -6.48 -5.42
N LEU A 29 4.30 -7.15 -5.75
CA LEU A 29 4.39 -8.61 -5.71
C LEU A 29 4.58 -9.14 -4.29
N GLN A 30 4.40 -10.45 -4.13
CA GLN A 30 4.68 -11.15 -2.88
C GLN A 30 6.16 -11.01 -2.49
N GLY A 31 6.42 -10.73 -1.22
CA GLY A 31 7.79 -10.54 -0.73
C GLY A 31 8.40 -9.17 -1.01
N SER A 32 7.69 -8.26 -1.68
CA SER A 32 8.17 -6.89 -1.91
C SER A 32 8.22 -6.02 -0.65
N GLY A 33 7.57 -6.44 0.43
CA GLY A 33 7.53 -5.70 1.70
C GLY A 33 6.33 -4.78 1.86
N LYS A 34 5.20 -5.03 1.16
CA LYS A 34 3.98 -4.22 1.26
C LYS A 34 3.45 -4.08 2.68
N THR A 35 3.28 -5.19 3.38
CA THR A 35 2.75 -5.19 4.75
C THR A 35 3.66 -4.40 5.70
N THR A 36 4.97 -4.60 5.59
CA THR A 36 5.97 -3.82 6.36
C THR A 36 5.95 -2.34 5.98
N ALA A 37 5.86 -2.02 4.70
CA ALA A 37 5.76 -0.64 4.23
C ALA A 37 4.47 0.03 4.70
N SER A 38 3.34 -0.70 4.66
CA SER A 38 2.04 -0.20 5.10
C SER A 38 2.06 0.24 6.58
N HIS A 39 2.58 -0.60 7.47
CA HIS A 39 2.63 -0.24 8.89
C HIS A 39 3.64 0.88 9.19
N LYS A 40 4.78 0.92 8.50
CA LYS A 40 5.77 2.00 8.65
C LYS A 40 5.21 3.34 8.17
N LEU A 41 4.49 3.32 7.05
CA LEU A 41 3.80 4.51 6.54
C LEU A 41 2.72 4.99 7.51
N ALA A 42 1.92 4.06 8.03
CA ALA A 42 0.91 4.35 9.04
C ALA A 42 1.50 4.99 10.30
N TYR A 43 2.61 4.46 10.80
CA TYR A 43 3.32 5.01 11.95
C TYR A 43 3.83 6.42 11.69
N ARG A 44 4.44 6.66 10.52
CA ARG A 44 4.92 7.98 10.12
C ARG A 44 3.78 8.99 10.08
N LEU A 45 2.69 8.66 9.38
CA LEU A 45 1.53 9.55 9.26
C LEU A 45 0.84 9.81 10.61
N LYS A 46 0.79 8.80 11.47
CA LYS A 46 0.32 8.98 12.86
C LYS A 46 1.19 9.95 13.63
N LYS A 47 2.52 9.88 13.50
CA LYS A 47 3.44 10.85 14.13
C LYS A 47 3.25 12.27 13.60
N GLU A 48 2.86 12.41 12.35
CA GLU A 48 2.51 13.68 11.73
C GLU A 48 1.11 14.19 12.16
N GLY A 49 0.46 13.49 13.10
CA GLY A 49 -0.82 13.87 13.68
C GLY A 49 -2.03 13.44 12.89
N ARG A 50 -1.89 12.45 12.00
CA ARG A 50 -3.03 11.87 11.27
C ARG A 50 -3.68 10.73 12.04
N ASN A 51 -5.00 10.58 11.83
CA ASN A 51 -5.80 9.48 12.38
C ASN A 51 -5.91 8.38 11.32
N VAL A 52 -5.07 7.35 11.44
CA VAL A 52 -4.83 6.34 10.42
C VAL A 52 -5.57 5.03 10.73
N LEU A 53 -6.20 4.44 9.71
CA LEU A 53 -6.75 3.09 9.73
C LEU A 53 -6.01 2.22 8.71
N LEU A 54 -5.44 1.11 9.16
CA LEU A 54 -4.91 0.06 8.29
C LEU A 54 -6.02 -0.90 7.89
N VAL A 55 -5.99 -1.40 6.66
CA VAL A 55 -6.99 -2.34 6.13
C VAL A 55 -6.30 -3.58 5.59
N ALA A 56 -6.67 -4.75 6.11
CA ALA A 56 -6.13 -6.04 5.69
C ALA A 56 -6.93 -6.60 4.50
N CYS A 57 -6.40 -6.42 3.29
CA CYS A 57 -6.98 -6.93 2.05
C CYS A 57 -6.16 -8.07 1.40
N ASP A 58 -5.10 -8.57 2.05
CA ASP A 58 -4.46 -9.82 1.65
C ASP A 58 -5.23 -11.01 2.26
N LEU A 59 -6.33 -11.37 1.61
CA LEU A 59 -7.25 -12.40 2.10
C LEU A 59 -6.83 -13.82 1.67
N VAL A 60 -5.84 -13.93 0.79
CA VAL A 60 -5.32 -15.21 0.29
C VAL A 60 -4.42 -15.88 1.34
N ARG A 61 -3.73 -15.06 2.13
CA ARG A 61 -2.79 -15.53 3.16
C ARG A 61 -3.26 -15.14 4.55
N PRO A 62 -3.89 -16.06 5.33
CA PRO A 62 -4.35 -15.74 6.68
C PRO A 62 -3.26 -15.17 7.59
N ALA A 63 -2.02 -15.66 7.47
CA ALA A 63 -0.88 -15.17 8.20
C ALA A 63 -0.55 -13.68 7.89
N ALA A 64 -0.87 -13.18 6.70
CA ALA A 64 -0.66 -11.79 6.35
C ALA A 64 -1.60 -10.85 7.12
N ILE A 65 -2.85 -11.26 7.32
CA ILE A 65 -3.83 -10.51 8.13
C ILE A 65 -3.33 -10.43 9.58
N GLU A 66 -2.94 -11.56 10.16
CA GLU A 66 -2.40 -11.62 11.52
C GLU A 66 -1.14 -10.76 11.66
N GLN A 67 -0.23 -10.84 10.71
CA GLN A 67 0.99 -10.04 10.68
C GLN A 67 0.67 -8.54 10.68
N LEU A 68 -0.27 -8.09 9.85
CA LEU A 68 -0.66 -6.68 9.79
C LEU A 68 -1.29 -6.23 11.11
N CYS A 69 -2.11 -7.06 11.74
CA CYS A 69 -2.69 -6.78 13.06
C CYS A 69 -1.61 -6.60 14.13
N ILE A 70 -0.63 -7.51 14.19
CA ILE A 70 0.49 -7.44 15.13
C ILE A 70 1.33 -6.16 14.90
N LEU A 71 1.61 -5.85 13.65
CA LEU A 71 2.39 -4.65 13.29
C LEU A 71 1.61 -3.37 13.58
N GLY A 72 0.31 -3.35 13.34
CA GLY A 72 -0.58 -2.24 13.68
C GLY A 72 -0.61 -1.98 15.19
N GLU A 73 -0.75 -3.04 15.98
CA GLU A 73 -0.73 -2.96 17.44
C GLU A 73 0.59 -2.37 17.97
N LYS A 74 1.72 -2.82 17.44
CA LYS A 74 3.05 -2.30 17.83
C LYS A 74 3.19 -0.79 17.64
N VAL A 75 2.56 -0.22 16.64
CA VAL A 75 2.63 1.22 16.35
C VAL A 75 1.39 1.99 16.82
N GLY A 76 0.43 1.29 17.44
CA GLY A 76 -0.80 1.88 17.95
C GLY A 76 -1.71 2.41 16.84
N VAL A 77 -1.77 1.71 15.69
CA VAL A 77 -2.67 1.99 14.57
C VAL A 77 -3.67 0.84 14.44
N PRO A 78 -4.99 1.11 14.49
CA PRO A 78 -6.00 0.06 14.36
C PRO A 78 -5.98 -0.55 12.95
N VAL A 79 -6.29 -1.84 12.89
CA VAL A 79 -6.39 -2.61 11.65
C VAL A 79 -7.82 -3.08 11.47
N PHE A 80 -8.40 -2.77 10.31
CA PHE A 80 -9.72 -3.22 9.93
C PHE A 80 -9.64 -4.58 9.22
N THR A 81 -10.40 -5.54 9.71
CA THR A 81 -10.55 -6.87 9.12
C THR A 81 -12.01 -7.28 9.14
N ILE A 82 -12.39 -8.17 8.22
CA ILE A 82 -13.69 -8.86 8.26
C ILE A 82 -13.41 -10.36 8.26
N PRO A 83 -13.53 -11.05 9.41
CA PRO A 83 -13.27 -12.49 9.48
C PRO A 83 -14.16 -13.27 8.51
N GLY A 84 -13.56 -14.17 7.73
CA GLY A 84 -14.28 -15.03 6.79
C GLY A 84 -14.64 -14.37 5.45
N GLU A 85 -14.44 -13.07 5.28
CA GLU A 85 -14.65 -12.42 3.98
C GLU A 85 -13.57 -12.84 2.99
N LYS A 86 -13.96 -13.09 1.75
CA LYS A 86 -13.06 -13.51 0.66
C LYS A 86 -12.92 -12.46 -0.44
N ASN A 87 -13.75 -11.43 -0.42
CA ASN A 87 -13.72 -10.36 -1.41
C ASN A 87 -13.03 -9.12 -0.84
N PRO A 88 -11.80 -8.79 -1.28
CA PRO A 88 -11.07 -7.64 -0.78
C PRO A 88 -11.78 -6.30 -1.06
N SER A 89 -12.55 -6.20 -2.12
CA SER A 89 -13.33 -4.99 -2.42
C SER A 89 -14.42 -4.72 -1.37
N VAL A 90 -15.02 -5.77 -0.81
CA VAL A 90 -15.99 -5.66 0.29
C VAL A 90 -15.32 -5.14 1.56
N VAL A 91 -14.15 -5.72 1.90
CA VAL A 91 -13.37 -5.29 3.06
C VAL A 91 -12.98 -3.81 2.93
N ALA A 92 -12.43 -3.43 1.79
CA ALA A 92 -11.98 -2.06 1.53
C ALA A 92 -13.14 -1.05 1.58
N SER A 93 -14.26 -1.35 0.96
CA SER A 93 -15.45 -0.47 0.98
C SER A 93 -15.96 -0.24 2.38
N LYS A 94 -16.13 -1.30 3.17
CA LYS A 94 -16.59 -1.20 4.56
C LYS A 94 -15.58 -0.49 5.46
N ALA A 95 -14.28 -0.66 5.20
CA ALA A 95 -13.24 0.07 5.91
C ALA A 95 -13.33 1.58 5.65
N ILE A 96 -13.57 1.99 4.41
CA ILE A 96 -13.72 3.41 4.05
C ILE A 96 -14.99 4.00 4.69
N GLU A 97 -16.10 3.26 4.70
CA GLU A 97 -17.33 3.67 5.39
C GLU A 97 -17.08 3.87 6.91
N LYS A 98 -16.38 2.92 7.54
CA LYS A 98 -15.98 3.04 8.95
C LYS A 98 -15.08 4.26 9.15
N ALA A 99 -14.11 4.46 8.29
CA ALA A 99 -13.18 5.58 8.38
C ALA A 99 -13.90 6.93 8.34
N LYS A 100 -14.85 7.09 7.43
CA LYS A 100 -15.66 8.31 7.33
C LYS A 100 -16.54 8.53 8.55
N ARG A 101 -17.18 7.46 9.04
CA ARG A 101 -18.08 7.53 10.22
C ARG A 101 -17.32 7.83 11.50
N GLU A 102 -16.13 7.29 11.66
CA GLU A 102 -15.30 7.39 12.87
C GLU A 102 -14.18 8.43 12.76
N LEU A 103 -14.24 9.25 11.70
CA LEU A 103 -13.33 10.39 11.48
C LEU A 103 -11.84 10.01 11.37
N TYR A 104 -11.55 8.87 10.74
CA TYR A 104 -10.21 8.59 10.25
C TYR A 104 -9.92 9.44 9.02
N ASP A 105 -8.82 10.15 9.03
CA ASP A 105 -8.41 11.00 7.90
C ASP A 105 -7.51 10.30 6.88
N THR A 106 -7.04 9.10 7.21
CA THR A 106 -6.17 8.31 6.35
C THR A 106 -6.50 6.83 6.45
N VAL A 107 -6.68 6.20 5.30
CA VAL A 107 -6.88 4.75 5.16
C VAL A 107 -5.76 4.18 4.30
N ILE A 108 -5.05 3.18 4.80
CA ILE A 108 -4.00 2.47 4.07
C ILE A 108 -4.45 1.03 3.83
N ILE A 109 -4.60 0.67 2.55
CA ILE A 109 -5.09 -0.64 2.13
C ILE A 109 -3.89 -1.50 1.75
N ASP A 110 -3.63 -2.55 2.54
CA ASP A 110 -2.61 -3.55 2.27
C ASP A 110 -3.21 -4.68 1.43
N THR A 111 -2.80 -4.78 0.17
CA THR A 111 -3.36 -5.72 -0.80
C THR A 111 -2.59 -7.03 -0.84
N SER A 112 -3.19 -8.04 -1.45
CA SER A 112 -2.51 -9.29 -1.75
C SER A 112 -1.35 -9.08 -2.72
N GLY A 113 -0.36 -9.95 -2.62
CA GLY A 113 0.71 -10.08 -3.59
C GLY A 113 0.82 -11.52 -4.04
N ARG A 114 1.09 -11.72 -5.33
CA ARG A 114 1.40 -13.03 -5.89
C ARG A 114 2.87 -13.12 -6.26
N MET A 115 3.36 -14.33 -6.45
CA MET A 115 4.76 -14.57 -6.83
C MET A 115 5.09 -13.95 -8.19
N HIS A 116 4.12 -13.94 -9.08
CA HIS A 116 4.23 -13.38 -10.42
C HIS A 116 3.06 -12.46 -10.71
N LEU A 117 3.30 -11.56 -11.64
CA LEU A 117 2.26 -10.71 -12.20
C LEU A 117 1.37 -11.60 -13.11
N ASP A 118 0.13 -11.77 -12.73
CA ASP A 118 -0.87 -12.50 -13.48
C ASP A 118 -2.17 -11.67 -13.66
N ASP A 119 -3.02 -12.09 -14.58
CA ASP A 119 -4.26 -11.37 -14.87
C ASP A 119 -5.20 -11.30 -13.67
N ALA A 120 -5.21 -12.35 -12.84
CA ALA A 120 -6.06 -12.40 -11.64
C ALA A 120 -5.63 -11.37 -10.59
N LEU A 121 -4.32 -11.16 -10.38
CA LEU A 121 -3.81 -10.10 -9.51
C LEU A 121 -4.18 -8.72 -10.04
N MET A 122 -3.99 -8.51 -11.34
CA MET A 122 -4.31 -7.24 -11.99
C MET A 122 -5.80 -6.92 -11.91
N GLU A 123 -6.66 -7.89 -12.16
CA GLU A 123 -8.10 -7.72 -12.02
C GLU A 123 -8.51 -7.37 -10.59
N GLU A 124 -7.94 -8.05 -9.60
CA GLU A 124 -8.19 -7.76 -8.19
C GLU A 124 -7.80 -6.31 -7.83
N ILE A 125 -6.60 -5.89 -8.23
CA ILE A 125 -6.10 -4.53 -7.96
C ILE A 125 -6.91 -3.47 -8.71
N GLN A 126 -7.28 -3.72 -9.96
CA GLN A 126 -8.14 -2.82 -10.73
C GLN A 126 -9.52 -2.67 -10.08
N ASN A 127 -10.10 -3.76 -9.61
CA ASN A 127 -11.39 -3.73 -8.92
C ASN A 127 -11.30 -2.96 -7.60
N LEU A 128 -10.24 -3.17 -6.82
CA LEU A 128 -9.96 -2.40 -5.60
C LEU A 128 -9.82 -0.91 -5.90
N ALA A 129 -9.05 -0.54 -6.92
CA ALA A 129 -8.86 0.85 -7.32
C ALA A 129 -10.17 1.50 -7.75
N LYS A 130 -11.02 0.78 -8.49
CA LYS A 130 -12.36 1.25 -8.89
C LYS A 130 -13.27 1.54 -7.70
N VAL A 131 -13.34 0.58 -6.77
CA VAL A 131 -14.25 0.64 -5.62
C VAL A 131 -13.81 1.68 -4.59
N THR A 132 -12.51 1.81 -4.38
CA THR A 132 -11.96 2.69 -3.34
C THR A 132 -11.62 4.08 -3.82
N ASN A 133 -11.45 4.27 -5.13
CA ASN A 133 -11.00 5.54 -5.73
C ASN A 133 -9.86 6.17 -4.95
N PRO A 134 -8.67 5.53 -4.90
CA PRO A 134 -7.59 5.94 -4.03
C PRO A 134 -6.99 7.28 -4.47
N ASP A 135 -6.58 8.09 -3.51
CA ASP A 135 -5.85 9.33 -3.73
C ASP A 135 -4.39 9.08 -4.09
N GLU A 136 -3.83 8.00 -3.53
CA GLU A 136 -2.49 7.50 -3.83
C GLU A 136 -2.51 6.02 -4.15
N LYS A 137 -1.80 5.64 -5.22
CA LYS A 137 -1.55 4.27 -5.63
C LYS A 137 -0.04 4.02 -5.58
N LEU A 138 0.42 3.42 -4.48
CA LEU A 138 1.83 3.25 -4.20
C LEU A 138 2.29 1.85 -4.57
N PHE A 139 3.24 1.78 -5.48
CA PHE A 139 3.90 0.54 -5.85
C PHE A 139 5.08 0.28 -4.90
N VAL A 140 5.06 -0.88 -4.25
CA VAL A 140 6.13 -1.31 -3.34
C VAL A 140 7.04 -2.28 -4.06
N ALA A 141 8.30 -1.90 -4.23
CA ALA A 141 9.32 -2.67 -4.91
C ALA A 141 10.47 -3.04 -3.97
N ASP A 142 10.97 -4.26 -4.13
CA ASP A 142 12.21 -4.70 -3.51
C ASP A 142 13.39 -4.15 -4.31
N ALA A 143 14.21 -3.29 -3.72
CA ALA A 143 15.36 -2.68 -4.39
C ALA A 143 16.37 -3.72 -4.89
N MET A 144 16.41 -4.91 -4.30
CA MET A 144 17.31 -5.98 -4.72
C MET A 144 16.92 -6.67 -6.04
N THR A 145 15.66 -6.48 -6.50
CA THR A 145 15.20 -7.11 -7.76
C THR A 145 15.63 -6.37 -9.02
N GLY A 146 16.21 -5.17 -8.89
CA GLY A 146 16.81 -4.43 -10.00
C GLY A 146 15.86 -4.16 -11.16
N GLN A 147 16.28 -4.51 -12.39
CA GLN A 147 15.49 -4.24 -13.59
C GLN A 147 14.12 -4.92 -13.62
N SER A 148 13.98 -6.08 -13.00
CA SER A 148 12.68 -6.74 -12.84
C SER A 148 11.64 -5.87 -12.15
N ALA A 149 12.04 -5.12 -11.13
CA ALA A 149 11.13 -4.20 -10.44
C ALA A 149 10.61 -3.09 -11.35
N VAL A 150 11.46 -2.59 -12.23
CA VAL A 150 11.10 -1.56 -13.23
C VAL A 150 10.06 -2.07 -14.21
N ASP A 151 10.26 -3.27 -14.76
CA ASP A 151 9.35 -3.85 -15.74
C ASP A 151 7.97 -4.14 -15.12
N ILE A 152 7.95 -4.64 -13.90
CA ILE A 152 6.71 -4.87 -13.13
C ILE A 152 6.01 -3.54 -12.81
N ALA A 153 6.76 -2.53 -12.40
CA ALA A 153 6.20 -1.21 -12.13
C ALA A 153 5.53 -0.60 -13.37
N LYS A 154 6.15 -0.71 -14.53
CA LYS A 154 5.56 -0.25 -15.79
C LYS A 154 4.23 -0.94 -16.09
N GLU A 155 4.14 -2.24 -15.87
CA GLU A 155 2.91 -2.99 -16.10
C GLU A 155 1.79 -2.61 -15.12
N PHE A 156 2.12 -2.38 -13.85
CA PHE A 156 1.16 -1.82 -12.88
C PHE A 156 0.73 -0.41 -13.26
N ASP A 157 1.65 0.42 -13.74
CA ASP A 157 1.33 1.78 -14.16
C ASP A 157 0.40 1.82 -15.37
N GLU A 158 0.66 0.98 -16.38
CA GLU A 158 -0.18 0.87 -17.57
C GLU A 158 -1.61 0.39 -17.26
N LYS A 159 -1.75 -0.57 -16.33
CA LYS A 159 -3.04 -1.22 -16.03
C LYS A 159 -3.85 -0.54 -14.93
N VAL A 160 -3.19 0.03 -13.95
CA VAL A 160 -3.84 0.61 -12.76
C VAL A 160 -3.49 2.08 -12.56
N GLY A 161 -2.30 2.47 -12.96
CA GLY A 161 -1.70 3.77 -12.67
C GLY A 161 -0.98 3.77 -11.31
N ILE A 162 0.21 4.33 -11.29
CA ILE A 162 1.04 4.48 -10.09
C ILE A 162 1.20 5.97 -9.80
N THR A 163 0.99 6.39 -8.55
CA THR A 163 1.23 7.77 -8.12
C THR A 163 2.56 7.93 -7.38
N GLY A 164 3.12 6.84 -6.88
CA GLY A 164 4.41 6.84 -6.20
C GLY A 164 4.98 5.44 -6.05
N VAL A 165 6.26 5.37 -5.72
CA VAL A 165 7.02 4.14 -5.51
C VAL A 165 7.65 4.14 -4.12
N ILE A 166 7.55 3.01 -3.43
CA ILE A 166 8.24 2.76 -2.17
C ILE A 166 9.29 1.68 -2.40
N LEU A 167 10.55 2.00 -2.18
CA LEU A 167 11.63 1.02 -2.22
C LEU A 167 11.87 0.43 -0.84
N THR A 168 11.85 -0.90 -0.78
CA THR A 168 12.17 -1.67 0.41
C THR A 168 13.53 -2.35 0.26
N LYS A 169 14.15 -2.72 1.38
CA LYS A 169 15.46 -3.39 1.40
C LYS A 169 16.57 -2.58 0.70
N PHE A 170 16.44 -1.27 0.67
CA PHE A 170 17.36 -0.37 -0.01
C PHE A 170 18.77 -0.38 0.60
N ASP A 171 18.86 -0.60 1.89
CA ASP A 171 20.08 -0.78 2.65
C ASP A 171 20.90 -2.00 2.22
N SER A 172 20.27 -2.97 1.56
CA SER A 172 20.89 -4.17 0.99
C SER A 172 21.28 -4.02 -0.48
N ASP A 173 20.83 -2.96 -1.15
CA ASP A 173 21.18 -2.67 -2.55
C ASP A 173 22.48 -1.87 -2.64
N THR A 174 23.59 -2.57 -2.80
CA THR A 174 24.92 -1.96 -2.94
C THR A 174 25.13 -1.21 -4.25
N ARG A 175 24.25 -1.37 -5.24
CA ARG A 175 24.38 -0.77 -6.58
C ARG A 175 23.41 0.38 -6.83
N GLY A 176 22.32 0.48 -6.07
CA GLY A 176 21.29 1.51 -6.25
C GLY A 176 20.60 1.50 -7.61
N GLY A 177 20.76 0.45 -8.41
CA GLY A 177 20.32 0.43 -9.79
C GLY A 177 18.81 0.49 -9.97
N ALA A 178 18.05 -0.17 -9.10
CA ALA A 178 16.59 -0.11 -9.13
C ALA A 178 16.06 1.28 -8.76
N ALA A 179 16.73 1.96 -7.83
CA ALA A 179 16.36 3.30 -7.39
C ALA A 179 16.50 4.35 -8.49
N LEU A 180 17.50 4.18 -9.37
CA LEU A 180 17.76 5.12 -10.47
C LEU A 180 16.82 4.91 -11.67
N SER A 181 16.16 3.76 -11.76
CA SER A 181 15.34 3.35 -12.91
C SER A 181 13.84 3.44 -12.67
N LEU A 182 13.41 3.54 -11.42
CA LEU A 182 12.01 3.68 -11.00
C LEU A 182 11.64 5.15 -10.82
#